data_4656fe2cb3b50b54929a7b309c917619
#
_entry.id   4656fe2cb3b50b54929a7b309c917619
#
_cell.length_a   1.000
_cell.length_b   1.000
_cell.length_c   1.000
_cell.angle_alpha   90.00
_cell.angle_beta   90.00
_cell.angle_gamma   90.00
#
_symmetry.space_group_name_H-M   'P 1'
#
loop_
_entity.id
_entity.type
_entity.pdbx_description
1 polymer ?
#
loop_
_entity_poly.entity_id
_entity_poly.type
_entity_poly.pdbx_seq_one_letter_code
_entity_poly.pdbx_strand_id
1 'polypeptide(L)'
;MDEAEVRAVLFDLQDTLVPSGHPAEHGAVSRAMGADLGVDPAAFAAAVTETFDERVRGLMADVHHTVRYLARRVGGSPTESQVESAITRQLNYSLSLHAATWALPALKSLRKRGFKLGLVADCAAETVAIWPQSPLADHLDAVSFSCQTGVRKPDSGAYLVAAAALEVRTGECVYVGDGADHELSGAEAVGMRSVRFRARRHDELVVGVKDEDGDAFDPDPEWSGPTISDLSELVGMIAVPMPRDGSESRTFVSGNVVPWGSKRSSR
;
A
#
# COMPACT_ATOMS: atom_id res chain seq x y z
N MET A 1 -30.70 -10.19 -5.72
CA MET A 1 -30.25 -9.22 -4.69
C MET A 1 -29.75 -8.02 -5.47
N ASP A 2 -30.31 -6.83 -5.21
CA ASP A 2 -29.80 -5.61 -5.85
C ASP A 2 -28.32 -5.47 -5.53
N GLU A 3 -27.51 -5.29 -6.56
CA GLU A 3 -26.09 -5.01 -6.41
C GLU A 3 -25.95 -3.68 -5.66
N ALA A 4 -25.27 -3.70 -4.52
CA ALA A 4 -25.10 -2.49 -3.75
C ALA A 4 -24.36 -1.43 -4.59
N GLU A 5 -24.87 -0.19 -4.53
CA GLU A 5 -24.26 0.96 -5.22
C GLU A 5 -22.83 1.17 -4.72
N VAL A 6 -21.88 1.38 -5.62
CA VAL A 6 -20.48 1.71 -5.26
C VAL A 6 -20.42 3.12 -4.71
N ARG A 7 -19.78 3.26 -3.54
CA ARG A 7 -19.55 4.54 -2.84
C ARG A 7 -18.08 4.83 -2.59
N ALA A 8 -17.27 3.78 -2.55
CA ALA A 8 -15.85 3.92 -2.30
C ALA A 8 -15.02 3.04 -3.23
N VAL A 9 -13.81 3.51 -3.51
CA VAL A 9 -12.77 2.74 -4.17
C VAL A 9 -11.58 2.64 -3.23
N LEU A 10 -11.18 1.41 -2.93
CA LEU A 10 -9.98 1.11 -2.15
C LEU A 10 -8.89 0.63 -3.09
N PHE A 11 -7.69 1.11 -2.90
CA PHE A 11 -6.54 0.78 -3.73
C PHE A 11 -5.46 0.08 -2.92
N ASP A 12 -4.77 -0.84 -3.54
CA ASP A 12 -3.41 -1.19 -3.18
C ASP A 12 -2.44 -0.05 -3.55
N LEU A 13 -1.21 -0.14 -3.09
CA LEU A 13 -0.17 0.88 -3.30
C LEU A 13 0.82 0.49 -4.40
N GLN A 14 1.63 -0.54 -4.13
CA GLN A 14 2.70 -0.96 -5.02
C GLN A 14 2.14 -1.61 -6.28
N ASP A 15 2.72 -1.27 -7.43
CA ASP A 15 2.29 -1.72 -8.77
C ASP A 15 0.83 -1.42 -9.13
N THR A 16 0.12 -0.71 -8.24
CA THR A 16 -1.25 -0.21 -8.44
C THR A 16 -1.28 1.31 -8.56
N LEU A 17 -0.84 2.05 -7.57
CA LEU A 17 -0.78 3.52 -7.58
C LEU A 17 0.62 4.07 -7.83
N VAL A 18 1.66 3.35 -7.42
CA VAL A 18 3.07 3.68 -7.60
C VAL A 18 3.83 2.43 -8.05
N PRO A 19 4.98 2.56 -8.72
CA PRO A 19 5.82 1.40 -9.00
C PRO A 19 6.37 0.81 -7.68
N SER A 20 6.50 -0.52 -7.64
CA SER A 20 7.16 -1.20 -6.52
C SER A 20 8.68 -0.98 -6.53
N GLY A 21 9.26 -0.64 -7.69
CA GLY A 21 10.69 -0.61 -7.93
C GLY A 21 11.26 -1.99 -8.29
N HIS A 22 12.44 -2.00 -8.88
CA HIS A 22 13.07 -3.27 -9.29
C HIS A 22 13.77 -3.94 -8.10
N PRO A 23 13.68 -5.29 -7.92
CA PRO A 23 14.35 -6.00 -6.82
C PRO A 23 15.86 -5.72 -6.70
N ALA A 24 16.55 -5.53 -7.84
CA ALA A 24 17.96 -5.16 -7.85
C ALA A 24 18.23 -3.76 -7.25
N GLU A 25 17.29 -2.81 -7.41
CA GLU A 25 17.39 -1.46 -6.84
C GLU A 25 17.18 -1.50 -5.33
N HIS A 26 16.16 -2.22 -4.85
CA HIS A 26 15.96 -2.46 -3.42
C HIS A 26 17.18 -3.09 -2.77
N GLY A 27 17.74 -4.13 -3.41
CA GLY A 27 18.97 -4.76 -2.95
C GLY A 27 20.18 -3.80 -2.96
N ALA A 28 20.29 -2.91 -3.95
CA ALA A 28 21.34 -1.91 -4.01
C ALA A 28 21.20 -0.86 -2.90
N VAL A 29 19.99 -0.36 -2.66
CA VAL A 29 19.70 0.58 -1.57
C VAL A 29 20.00 -0.06 -0.22
N SER A 30 19.53 -1.28 0.03
CA SER A 30 19.79 -2.00 1.29
C SER A 30 21.30 -2.23 1.53
N ARG A 31 22.05 -2.61 0.50
CA ARG A 31 23.53 -2.73 0.60
C ARG A 31 24.19 -1.39 0.90
N ALA A 32 23.76 -0.32 0.26
CA ALA A 32 24.28 1.02 0.51
C ALA A 32 23.97 1.50 1.93
N MET A 33 22.79 1.19 2.46
CA MET A 33 22.45 1.42 3.87
C MET A 33 23.39 0.65 4.81
N GLY A 34 23.69 -0.61 4.51
CA GLY A 34 24.67 -1.40 5.28
C GLY A 34 26.06 -0.74 5.31
N ALA A 35 26.51 -0.20 4.17
CA ALA A 35 27.76 0.56 4.09
C ALA A 35 27.72 1.85 4.93
N ASP A 36 26.64 2.63 4.87
CA ASP A 36 26.43 3.83 5.68
C ASP A 36 26.47 3.50 7.20
N LEU A 37 25.92 2.35 7.59
CA LEU A 37 25.90 1.88 8.97
C LEU A 37 27.22 1.26 9.47
N GLY A 38 28.19 1.07 8.56
CA GLY A 38 29.48 0.44 8.88
C GLY A 38 29.38 -1.05 9.16
N VAL A 39 28.40 -1.74 8.59
CA VAL A 39 28.20 -3.20 8.67
C VAL A 39 28.41 -3.86 7.30
N ASP A 40 28.48 -5.19 7.27
CA ASP A 40 28.55 -5.92 6.00
C ASP A 40 27.31 -5.62 5.14
N PRO A 41 27.47 -5.04 3.93
CA PRO A 41 26.34 -4.63 3.09
C PRO A 41 25.47 -5.79 2.64
N ALA A 42 26.05 -6.97 2.39
CA ALA A 42 25.30 -8.13 1.92
C ALA A 42 24.50 -8.74 3.08
N ALA A 43 25.08 -8.86 4.26
CA ALA A 43 24.38 -9.33 5.46
C ALA A 43 23.23 -8.39 5.84
N PHE A 44 23.43 -7.06 5.73
CA PHE A 44 22.35 -6.11 6.01
C PHE A 44 21.20 -6.24 5.01
N ALA A 45 21.50 -6.34 3.70
CA ALA A 45 20.47 -6.54 2.69
C ALA A 45 19.68 -7.85 2.88
N ALA A 46 20.38 -8.94 3.27
CA ALA A 46 19.73 -10.20 3.63
C ALA A 46 18.78 -10.02 4.83
N ALA A 47 19.24 -9.36 5.91
CA ALA A 47 18.42 -9.09 7.08
C ALA A 47 17.18 -8.23 6.76
N VAL A 48 17.28 -7.26 5.84
CA VAL A 48 16.13 -6.49 5.34
C VAL A 48 15.11 -7.40 4.67
N THR A 49 15.53 -8.35 3.84
CA THR A 49 14.64 -9.30 3.17
C THR A 49 14.01 -10.28 4.15
N GLU A 50 14.80 -10.90 5.02
CA GLU A 50 14.34 -11.90 5.99
C GLU A 50 13.31 -11.36 6.99
N THR A 51 13.37 -10.06 7.32
CA THR A 51 12.47 -9.44 8.30
C THR A 51 11.28 -8.72 7.66
N PHE A 52 11.04 -8.93 6.38
CA PHE A 52 9.97 -8.21 5.67
C PHE A 52 8.61 -8.41 6.32
N ASP A 53 8.20 -9.65 6.59
CA ASP A 53 6.90 -9.95 7.22
C ASP A 53 6.78 -9.33 8.62
N GLU A 54 7.85 -9.38 9.44
CA GLU A 54 7.87 -8.73 10.75
C GLU A 54 7.66 -7.21 10.66
N ARG A 55 8.29 -6.56 9.67
CA ARG A 55 8.20 -5.11 9.46
C ARG A 55 6.82 -4.67 8.97
N VAL A 56 6.25 -5.39 8.01
CA VAL A 56 4.92 -5.06 7.47
C VAL A 56 3.79 -5.38 8.46
N ARG A 57 4.01 -6.25 9.43
CA ARG A 57 3.09 -6.51 10.55
C ARG A 57 3.28 -5.57 11.74
N GLY A 58 4.16 -4.57 11.63
CA GLY A 58 4.35 -3.56 12.67
C GLY A 58 5.09 -4.02 13.92
N LEU A 59 5.87 -5.12 13.84
CA LEU A 59 6.67 -5.59 14.97
C LEU A 59 7.85 -4.64 15.28
N MET A 60 8.09 -3.65 14.43
CA MET A 60 9.08 -2.60 14.61
C MET A 60 8.39 -1.23 14.65
N ALA A 61 8.66 -0.45 15.70
CA ALA A 61 7.90 0.76 16.04
C ALA A 61 7.98 1.87 14.98
N ASP A 62 9.19 2.10 14.40
CA ASP A 62 9.47 3.16 13.44
C ASP A 62 10.73 2.87 12.62
N VAL A 63 11.07 3.78 11.72
CA VAL A 63 12.24 3.63 10.82
C VAL A 63 13.57 3.61 11.60
N HIS A 64 13.72 4.45 12.64
CA HIS A 64 14.93 4.48 13.47
C HIS A 64 15.12 3.17 14.21
N HIS A 65 14.04 2.67 14.83
CA HIS A 65 14.06 1.38 15.53
C HIS A 65 14.41 0.26 14.57
N THR A 66 13.78 0.23 13.40
CA THR A 66 14.02 -0.76 12.34
C THR A 66 15.49 -0.79 11.92
N VAL A 67 16.05 0.36 11.54
CA VAL A 67 17.44 0.44 11.06
C VAL A 67 18.43 0.03 12.14
N ARG A 68 18.24 0.44 13.40
CA ARG A 68 19.08 0.04 14.52
C ARG A 68 18.98 -1.44 14.84
N TYR A 69 17.76 -1.99 14.80
CA TYR A 69 17.53 -3.42 15.02
C TYR A 69 18.26 -4.26 13.97
N LEU A 70 18.09 -3.91 12.68
CA LEU A 70 18.74 -4.61 11.57
C LEU A 70 20.26 -4.53 11.65
N ALA A 71 20.82 -3.35 11.97
CA ALA A 71 22.26 -3.18 12.12
C ALA A 71 22.80 -4.06 13.25
N ARG A 72 22.12 -4.12 14.40
CA ARG A 72 22.53 -4.97 15.53
C ARG A 72 22.41 -6.45 15.20
N ARG A 73 21.38 -6.87 14.46
CA ARG A 73 21.19 -8.25 14.01
C ARG A 73 22.37 -8.78 13.19
N VAL A 74 23.07 -7.89 12.47
CA VAL A 74 24.27 -8.21 11.70
C VAL A 74 25.59 -7.81 12.39
N GLY A 75 25.55 -7.63 13.73
CA GLY A 75 26.71 -7.37 14.56
C GLY A 75 27.21 -5.92 14.61
N GLY A 76 26.42 -4.97 14.08
CA GLY A 76 26.76 -3.56 14.06
C GLY A 76 26.39 -2.79 15.32
N SER A 77 27.06 -1.67 15.54
CA SER A 77 26.76 -0.68 16.58
C SER A 77 26.89 0.74 16.00
N PRO A 78 25.99 1.13 15.08
CA PRO A 78 26.14 2.39 14.35
C PRO A 78 25.95 3.61 15.25
N THR A 79 26.67 4.68 14.92
CA THR A 79 26.44 6.00 15.50
C THR A 79 25.12 6.60 14.99
N GLU A 80 24.62 7.65 15.67
CA GLU A 80 23.41 8.38 15.24
C GLU A 80 23.54 8.88 13.81
N SER A 81 24.65 9.51 13.46
CA SER A 81 24.89 10.03 12.11
C SER A 81 24.86 8.95 11.02
N GLN A 82 25.34 7.75 11.32
CA GLN A 82 25.27 6.61 10.39
C GLN A 82 23.83 6.13 10.20
N VAL A 83 23.05 6.08 11.29
CA VAL A 83 21.63 5.73 11.24
C VAL A 83 20.85 6.75 10.41
N GLU A 84 21.06 8.05 10.64
CA GLU A 84 20.42 9.13 9.87
C GLU A 84 20.76 9.07 8.36
N SER A 85 22.03 8.76 8.03
CA SER A 85 22.46 8.59 6.63
C SER A 85 21.72 7.45 5.96
N ALA A 86 21.65 6.28 6.60
CA ALA A 86 20.95 5.11 6.08
C ALA A 86 19.44 5.36 5.93
N ILE A 87 18.81 6.00 6.92
CA ILE A 87 17.38 6.38 6.87
C ILE A 87 17.13 7.34 5.70
N THR A 88 17.93 8.39 5.57
CA THR A 88 17.80 9.37 4.49
C THR A 88 17.84 8.69 3.11
N ARG A 89 18.76 7.73 2.94
CA ARG A 89 18.86 6.95 1.70
C ARG A 89 17.58 6.17 1.41
N GLN A 90 17.06 5.45 2.39
CA GLN A 90 15.82 4.68 2.26
C GLN A 90 14.62 5.57 1.94
N LEU A 91 14.45 6.67 2.69
CA LEU A 91 13.32 7.56 2.50
C LEU A 91 13.36 8.27 1.14
N ASN A 92 14.54 8.68 0.66
CA ASN A 92 14.69 9.27 -0.67
C ASN A 92 14.34 8.28 -1.78
N TYR A 93 14.73 7.01 -1.64
CA TYR A 93 14.34 5.97 -2.59
C TYR A 93 12.82 5.77 -2.58
N SER A 94 12.21 5.62 -1.41
CA SER A 94 10.76 5.46 -1.28
C SER A 94 10.00 6.67 -1.87
N LEU A 95 10.47 7.90 -1.62
CA LEU A 95 9.89 9.12 -2.20
C LEU A 95 10.00 9.13 -3.73
N SER A 96 11.08 8.62 -4.30
CA SER A 96 11.25 8.56 -5.76
C SER A 96 10.22 7.63 -6.41
N LEU A 97 9.87 6.52 -5.77
CA LEU A 97 8.81 5.62 -6.22
C LEU A 97 7.44 6.32 -6.15
N HIS A 98 7.14 7.01 -5.05
CA HIS A 98 5.88 7.75 -4.91
C HIS A 98 5.77 8.91 -5.90
N ALA A 99 6.88 9.60 -6.21
CA ALA A 99 6.91 10.67 -7.21
C ALA A 99 6.64 10.16 -8.64
N ALA A 100 6.93 8.89 -8.90
CA ALA A 100 6.68 8.25 -10.20
C ALA A 100 5.23 7.77 -10.39
N THR A 101 4.29 8.18 -9.52
CA THR A 101 2.88 7.77 -9.61
C THR A 101 2.23 8.16 -10.94
N TRP A 102 1.44 7.25 -11.48
CA TRP A 102 0.56 7.46 -12.63
C TRP A 102 -0.92 7.66 -12.24
N ALA A 103 -1.24 7.52 -10.94
CA ALA A 103 -2.61 7.41 -10.47
C ALA A 103 -3.37 8.74 -10.35
N LEU A 104 -2.67 9.87 -10.23
CA LEU A 104 -3.28 11.17 -9.90
C LEU A 104 -4.46 11.57 -10.80
N PRO A 105 -4.42 11.37 -12.15
CA PRO A 105 -5.56 11.73 -13.00
C PRO A 105 -6.82 10.93 -12.67
N ALA A 106 -6.68 9.62 -12.42
CA ALA A 106 -7.79 8.73 -12.09
C ALA A 106 -8.36 9.07 -10.70
N LEU A 107 -7.52 9.25 -9.68
CA LEU A 107 -7.95 9.63 -8.33
C LEU A 107 -8.74 10.94 -8.34
N LYS A 108 -8.24 11.97 -9.04
CA LYS A 108 -8.95 13.25 -9.20
C LYS A 108 -10.31 13.08 -9.89
N SER A 109 -10.37 12.23 -10.91
CA SER A 109 -11.61 11.95 -11.65
C SER A 109 -12.64 11.23 -10.75
N LEU A 110 -12.23 10.23 -10.00
CA LEU A 110 -13.09 9.49 -9.07
C LEU A 110 -13.63 10.41 -7.94
N ARG A 111 -12.76 11.24 -7.34
CA ARG A 111 -13.20 12.23 -6.33
C ARG A 111 -14.21 13.21 -6.90
N LYS A 112 -13.97 13.72 -8.13
CA LYS A 112 -14.93 14.64 -8.79
C LYS A 112 -16.31 13.99 -8.99
N ARG A 113 -16.35 12.67 -9.15
CA ARG A 113 -17.59 11.89 -9.28
C ARG A 113 -18.23 11.54 -7.93
N GLY A 114 -17.64 11.93 -6.79
CA GLY A 114 -18.19 11.74 -5.47
C GLY A 114 -17.82 10.44 -4.77
N PHE A 115 -16.88 9.65 -5.32
CA PHE A 115 -16.38 8.45 -4.63
C PHE A 115 -15.47 8.83 -3.48
N LYS A 116 -15.61 8.11 -2.35
CA LYS A 116 -14.60 8.08 -1.29
C LYS A 116 -13.44 7.19 -1.74
N LEU A 117 -12.20 7.63 -1.47
CA LEU A 117 -11.00 6.92 -1.90
C LEU A 117 -10.17 6.48 -0.70
N GLY A 118 -9.81 5.21 -0.66
CA GLY A 118 -9.00 4.63 0.41
C GLY A 118 -7.78 3.89 -0.09
N LEU A 119 -6.83 3.69 0.81
CA LEU A 119 -5.62 2.88 0.59
C LEU A 119 -5.60 1.71 1.57
N VAL A 120 -5.22 0.54 1.07
CA VAL A 120 -4.88 -0.65 1.87
C VAL A 120 -3.49 -1.10 1.44
N ALA A 121 -2.47 -0.71 2.19
CA ALA A 121 -1.08 -0.96 1.82
C ALA A 121 -0.37 -1.90 2.79
N ASP A 122 0.20 -2.98 2.25
CA ASP A 122 1.15 -3.82 2.97
C ASP A 122 2.52 -3.16 2.89
N CYS A 123 2.93 -2.49 3.97
CA CYS A 123 4.12 -1.66 3.96
C CYS A 123 4.80 -1.61 5.33
N ALA A 124 6.08 -1.26 5.33
CA ALA A 124 6.84 -1.01 6.53
C ALA A 124 6.89 0.49 6.88
N ALA A 125 7.54 0.82 7.98
CA ALA A 125 7.53 2.16 8.60
C ALA A 125 8.04 3.28 7.69
N GLU A 126 8.90 2.98 6.71
CA GLU A 126 9.41 3.96 5.74
C GLU A 126 8.30 4.56 4.88
N THR A 127 7.31 3.77 4.46
CA THR A 127 6.15 4.27 3.71
C THR A 127 5.34 5.26 4.54
N VAL A 128 5.12 4.95 5.82
CA VAL A 128 4.44 5.86 6.75
C VAL A 128 5.22 7.16 6.93
N ALA A 129 6.56 7.05 7.06
CA ALA A 129 7.43 8.22 7.25
C ALA A 129 7.41 9.21 6.08
N ILE A 130 7.34 8.70 4.84
CA ILE A 130 7.29 9.55 3.64
C ILE A 130 5.87 9.98 3.25
N TRP A 131 4.83 9.35 3.81
CA TRP A 131 3.45 9.56 3.37
C TRP A 131 3.03 11.02 3.31
N PRO A 132 3.38 11.90 4.30
CA PRO A 132 3.05 13.33 4.24
C PRO A 132 3.59 14.06 3.02
N GLN A 133 4.63 13.51 2.38
CA GLN A 133 5.30 14.10 1.21
C GLN A 133 4.87 13.39 -0.09
N SER A 134 4.09 12.32 0.01
CA SER A 134 3.58 11.60 -1.16
C SER A 134 2.57 12.47 -1.92
N PRO A 135 2.66 12.54 -3.25
CA PRO A 135 1.65 13.23 -4.06
C PRO A 135 0.26 12.60 -3.97
N LEU A 136 0.15 11.38 -3.45
CA LEU A 136 -1.12 10.68 -3.25
C LEU A 136 -1.86 11.13 -1.98
N ALA A 137 -1.15 11.66 -0.98
CA ALA A 137 -1.69 11.89 0.37
C ALA A 137 -2.95 12.76 0.38
N ASP A 138 -2.98 13.84 -0.43
CA ASP A 138 -4.11 14.77 -0.52
C ASP A 138 -5.30 14.22 -1.34
N HIS A 139 -5.13 13.05 -1.97
CA HIS A 139 -6.14 12.47 -2.86
C HIS A 139 -6.88 11.28 -2.27
N LEU A 140 -6.49 10.82 -1.08
CA LEU A 140 -7.10 9.68 -0.40
C LEU A 140 -7.76 10.14 0.91
N ASP A 141 -8.98 9.68 1.15
CA ASP A 141 -9.78 10.08 2.31
C ASP A 141 -9.44 9.25 3.54
N ALA A 142 -8.94 8.02 3.34
CA ALA A 142 -8.45 7.14 4.40
C ALA A 142 -7.26 6.31 3.92
N VAL A 143 -6.35 5.98 4.83
CA VAL A 143 -5.22 5.09 4.57
C VAL A 143 -5.11 4.04 5.66
N SER A 144 -4.87 2.79 5.27
CA SER A 144 -4.60 1.66 6.16
C SER A 144 -3.23 1.12 5.81
N PHE A 145 -2.27 1.31 6.72
CA PHE A 145 -0.92 0.77 6.61
C PHE A 145 -0.79 -0.46 7.50
N SER A 146 -0.41 -1.59 6.93
CA SER A 146 -0.31 -2.86 7.65
C SER A 146 0.62 -2.78 8.87
N CYS A 147 1.74 -2.06 8.77
CA CYS A 147 2.67 -1.86 9.88
C CYS A 147 2.08 -1.04 11.05
N GLN A 148 0.99 -0.31 10.86
CA GLN A 148 0.28 0.41 11.92
C GLN A 148 -0.90 -0.38 12.49
N THR A 149 -1.58 -1.16 11.63
CA THR A 149 -2.76 -1.94 12.04
C THR A 149 -2.40 -3.33 12.55
N GLY A 150 -1.20 -3.84 12.24
CA GLY A 150 -0.78 -5.20 12.53
C GLY A 150 -1.40 -6.26 11.61
N VAL A 151 -2.24 -5.85 10.66
CA VAL A 151 -2.99 -6.74 9.75
C VAL A 151 -2.60 -6.46 8.31
N ARG A 152 -2.25 -7.50 7.56
CA ARG A 152 -1.90 -7.42 6.14
C ARG A 152 -2.89 -8.18 5.27
N LYS A 153 -2.94 -7.85 4.00
CA LYS A 153 -3.67 -8.63 2.98
C LYS A 153 -3.08 -10.06 2.88
N PRO A 154 -3.89 -11.10 2.62
CA PRO A 154 -5.32 -11.06 2.33
C PRO A 154 -6.21 -11.14 3.58
N ASP A 155 -5.69 -10.93 4.79
CA ASP A 155 -6.47 -10.97 6.03
C ASP A 155 -7.65 -9.99 5.95
N SER A 156 -8.86 -10.44 6.29
CA SER A 156 -10.10 -9.66 6.23
C SER A 156 -10.01 -8.31 6.97
N GLY A 157 -9.27 -8.27 8.07
CA GLY A 157 -9.05 -7.07 8.89
C GLY A 157 -8.47 -5.91 8.10
N ALA A 158 -7.57 -6.16 7.12
CA ALA A 158 -6.96 -5.12 6.31
C ALA A 158 -8.00 -4.29 5.53
N TYR A 159 -8.98 -4.96 4.94
CA TYR A 159 -10.07 -4.33 4.16
C TYR A 159 -11.13 -3.70 5.05
N LEU A 160 -11.50 -4.39 6.13
CA LEU A 160 -12.54 -3.92 7.07
C LEU A 160 -12.14 -2.62 7.76
N VAL A 161 -10.87 -2.48 8.16
CA VAL A 161 -10.32 -1.24 8.75
C VAL A 161 -10.43 -0.08 7.77
N ALA A 162 -10.07 -0.28 6.51
CA ALA A 162 -10.13 0.77 5.49
C ALA A 162 -11.57 1.16 5.15
N ALA A 163 -12.49 0.19 5.00
CA ALA A 163 -13.91 0.46 4.76
C ALA A 163 -14.56 1.21 5.93
N ALA A 164 -14.23 0.83 7.17
CA ALA A 164 -14.72 1.51 8.37
C ALA A 164 -14.21 2.96 8.45
N ALA A 165 -12.95 3.21 8.11
CA ALA A 165 -12.38 4.56 8.07
C ALA A 165 -13.05 5.46 7.02
N LEU A 166 -13.55 4.87 5.94
CA LEU A 166 -14.35 5.56 4.92
C LEU A 166 -15.84 5.65 5.28
N GLU A 167 -16.28 5.04 6.38
CA GLU A 167 -17.69 4.97 6.77
C GLU A 167 -18.59 4.38 5.66
N VAL A 168 -18.16 3.28 5.06
CA VAL A 168 -18.89 2.53 4.02
C VAL A 168 -18.94 1.05 4.38
N ARG A 169 -19.95 0.33 3.84
CA ARG A 169 -20.00 -1.13 3.93
C ARG A 169 -19.11 -1.74 2.87
N THR A 170 -18.56 -2.91 3.12
CA THR A 170 -17.69 -3.60 2.15
C THR A 170 -18.38 -3.84 0.80
N GLY A 171 -19.64 -4.20 0.79
CA GLY A 171 -20.44 -4.35 -0.45
C GLY A 171 -20.65 -3.04 -1.25
N GLU A 172 -20.35 -1.87 -0.67
CA GLU A 172 -20.35 -0.58 -1.36
C GLU A 172 -18.95 -0.19 -1.88
N CYS A 173 -17.96 -1.10 -1.77
CA CYS A 173 -16.59 -0.86 -2.17
C CYS A 173 -16.21 -1.62 -3.44
N VAL A 174 -15.36 -0.99 -4.24
CA VAL A 174 -14.52 -1.66 -5.23
C VAL A 174 -13.08 -1.64 -4.71
N TYR A 175 -12.43 -2.79 -4.69
CA TYR A 175 -11.00 -2.92 -4.41
C TYR A 175 -10.24 -3.01 -5.73
N VAL A 176 -9.11 -2.30 -5.84
CA VAL A 176 -8.25 -2.29 -7.03
C VAL A 176 -6.83 -2.60 -6.60
N GLY A 177 -6.24 -3.64 -7.16
CA GLY A 177 -4.88 -4.07 -6.87
C GLY A 177 -4.25 -4.86 -8.00
N ASP A 178 -2.96 -5.15 -7.93
CA ASP A 178 -2.25 -5.94 -8.95
C ASP A 178 -2.46 -7.45 -8.82
N GLY A 179 -2.99 -7.90 -7.68
CA GLY A 179 -3.29 -9.29 -7.34
C GLY A 179 -2.22 -9.95 -6.48
N ALA A 180 -1.19 -9.22 -6.04
CA ALA A 180 -0.16 -9.80 -5.16
C ALA A 180 -0.75 -10.36 -3.87
N ASP A 181 -0.15 -11.44 -3.36
CA ASP A 181 -0.50 -12.06 -2.07
C ASP A 181 -2.02 -12.36 -1.90
N HIS A 182 -2.72 -12.78 -2.98
CA HIS A 182 -4.16 -13.11 -2.97
C HIS A 182 -5.07 -11.93 -2.53
N GLU A 183 -4.66 -10.70 -2.77
CA GLU A 183 -5.38 -9.52 -2.29
C GLU A 183 -6.76 -9.33 -2.92
N LEU A 184 -6.94 -9.76 -4.18
CA LEU A 184 -8.22 -9.63 -4.88
C LEU A 184 -9.25 -10.61 -4.35
N SER A 185 -8.88 -11.88 -4.20
CA SER A 185 -9.72 -12.90 -3.56
C SER A 185 -9.99 -12.58 -2.09
N GLY A 186 -9.00 -12.01 -1.38
CA GLY A 186 -9.17 -11.52 -0.01
C GLY A 186 -10.20 -10.39 0.10
N ALA A 187 -10.22 -9.45 -0.85
CA ALA A 187 -11.23 -8.39 -0.92
C ALA A 187 -12.64 -8.96 -1.20
N GLU A 188 -12.75 -9.93 -2.10
CA GLU A 188 -14.04 -10.60 -2.39
C GLU A 188 -14.57 -11.39 -1.18
N ALA A 189 -13.68 -12.02 -0.42
CA ALA A 189 -14.06 -12.76 0.79
C ALA A 189 -14.75 -11.88 1.86
N VAL A 190 -14.52 -10.56 1.86
CA VAL A 190 -15.22 -9.60 2.73
C VAL A 190 -16.40 -8.92 2.04
N GLY A 191 -16.75 -9.35 0.81
CA GLY A 191 -17.91 -8.85 0.05
C GLY A 191 -17.65 -7.57 -0.75
N MET A 192 -16.41 -7.20 -0.99
CA MET A 192 -16.06 -6.16 -1.95
C MET A 192 -16.11 -6.71 -3.38
N ARG A 193 -16.30 -5.85 -4.35
CA ARG A 193 -15.99 -6.16 -5.75
C ARG A 193 -14.51 -5.87 -5.97
N SER A 194 -13.82 -6.69 -6.75
CA SER A 194 -12.39 -6.49 -7.01
C SER A 194 -12.10 -6.33 -8.50
N VAL A 195 -11.08 -5.56 -8.81
CA VAL A 195 -10.58 -5.27 -10.15
C VAL A 195 -9.06 -5.39 -10.14
N ARG A 196 -8.53 -6.23 -11.03
CA ARG A 196 -7.09 -6.33 -11.22
C ARG A 196 -6.57 -5.16 -12.05
N PHE A 197 -5.52 -4.53 -11.56
CA PHE A 197 -4.78 -3.54 -12.32
C PHE A 197 -3.46 -4.14 -12.83
N ARG A 198 -3.22 -4.05 -14.16
CA ARG A 198 -1.95 -4.39 -14.80
C ARG A 198 -1.53 -3.26 -15.71
N ALA A 199 -0.58 -2.42 -15.25
CA ALA A 199 -0.07 -1.30 -16.03
C ALA A 199 0.56 -1.79 -17.35
N ARG A 200 0.22 -1.19 -18.48
CA ARG A 200 0.78 -1.54 -19.81
C ARG A 200 2.31 -1.47 -19.88
N ARG A 201 2.95 -0.68 -19.01
CA ARG A 201 4.41 -0.57 -18.94
C ARG A 201 5.09 -1.70 -18.16
N HIS A 202 4.32 -2.49 -17.41
CA HIS A 202 4.84 -3.64 -16.66
C HIS A 202 5.14 -4.82 -17.57
N ASP A 203 4.48 -4.96 -18.72
CA ASP A 203 4.72 -6.09 -19.63
C ASP A 203 6.14 -6.11 -20.23
N GLU A 204 6.83 -4.96 -20.24
CA GLU A 204 8.24 -4.91 -20.69
C GLU A 204 9.26 -5.13 -19.54
N LEU A 205 8.86 -4.93 -18.27
CA LEU A 205 9.73 -5.05 -17.09
C LEU A 205 9.43 -6.31 -16.25
N VAL A 206 8.21 -6.83 -16.31
CA VAL A 206 7.81 -8.13 -15.76
C VAL A 206 7.84 -9.19 -16.87
N VAL A 207 8.81 -9.11 -17.76
CA VAL A 207 9.15 -10.25 -18.61
C VAL A 207 9.71 -11.35 -17.71
N GLY A 208 8.79 -12.25 -17.30
CA GLY A 208 9.20 -13.59 -16.94
C GLY A 208 9.40 -13.91 -15.46
N VAL A 209 8.50 -13.50 -14.54
CA VAL A 209 8.23 -14.42 -13.44
C VAL A 209 7.34 -15.52 -14.04
N LYS A 210 7.96 -16.53 -14.61
CA LYS A 210 7.33 -17.77 -14.97
C LYS A 210 7.40 -18.65 -13.73
N ASP A 211 6.33 -19.42 -13.49
CA ASP A 211 6.39 -20.51 -12.55
C ASP A 211 7.40 -21.59 -13.00
N GLU A 212 7.61 -22.60 -12.18
CA GLU A 212 8.55 -23.69 -12.47
C GLU A 212 8.18 -24.46 -13.76
N ASP A 213 6.93 -24.35 -14.21
CA ASP A 213 6.38 -25.00 -15.41
C ASP A 213 6.48 -24.11 -16.67
N GLY A 214 6.91 -22.84 -16.51
CA GLY A 214 7.10 -21.89 -17.62
C GLY A 214 5.87 -21.10 -18.01
N ASP A 215 4.77 -21.22 -17.26
CA ASP A 215 3.55 -20.43 -17.41
C ASP A 215 3.67 -19.05 -16.77
N ALA A 216 2.84 -18.11 -17.19
CA ALA A 216 2.79 -16.79 -16.57
C ALA A 216 2.29 -16.93 -15.12
N PHE A 217 3.13 -16.58 -14.14
CA PHE A 217 2.77 -16.61 -12.74
C PHE A 217 1.53 -15.72 -12.49
N ASP A 218 0.46 -16.31 -11.95
CA ASP A 218 -0.71 -15.58 -11.47
C ASP A 218 -0.64 -15.48 -9.93
N PRO A 219 -0.44 -14.29 -9.39
CA PRO A 219 -0.30 -14.09 -7.94
C PRO A 219 -1.62 -14.27 -7.17
N ASP A 220 -2.76 -14.35 -7.87
CA ASP A 220 -4.08 -14.64 -7.29
C ASP A 220 -4.87 -15.58 -8.21
N PRO A 221 -4.49 -16.88 -8.28
CA PRO A 221 -5.07 -17.85 -9.22
C PRO A 221 -6.53 -18.22 -8.88
N GLU A 222 -6.99 -17.95 -7.66
CA GLU A 222 -8.38 -18.21 -7.25
C GLU A 222 -9.34 -17.10 -7.72
N TRP A 223 -8.80 -15.97 -8.20
CA TRP A 223 -9.57 -14.84 -8.64
C TRP A 223 -9.77 -14.81 -10.15
N SER A 224 -10.97 -14.44 -10.61
CA SER A 224 -11.36 -14.43 -12.02
C SER A 224 -12.23 -13.23 -12.42
N GLY A 225 -11.94 -12.06 -11.90
CA GLY A 225 -12.69 -10.83 -12.18
C GLY A 225 -12.13 -9.99 -13.35
N PRO A 226 -12.60 -8.74 -13.48
CA PRO A 226 -12.18 -7.83 -14.54
C PRO A 226 -10.75 -7.32 -14.33
N THR A 227 -9.98 -7.23 -15.42
CA THR A 227 -8.64 -6.64 -15.45
C THR A 227 -8.65 -5.36 -16.25
N ILE A 228 -8.00 -4.31 -15.72
CA ILE A 228 -7.79 -3.03 -16.40
C ILE A 228 -6.28 -2.77 -16.55
N SER A 229 -5.92 -2.00 -17.57
CA SER A 229 -4.52 -1.63 -17.84
C SER A 229 -4.24 -0.14 -17.64
N ASP A 230 -5.31 0.64 -17.44
CA ASP A 230 -5.27 2.06 -17.11
C ASP A 230 -6.34 2.34 -16.05
N LEU A 231 -5.97 3.07 -14.99
CA LEU A 231 -6.90 3.41 -13.92
C LEU A 231 -8.08 4.30 -14.39
N SER A 232 -7.97 4.95 -15.55
CA SER A 232 -9.09 5.69 -16.15
C SER A 232 -10.22 4.77 -16.62
N GLU A 233 -9.93 3.51 -16.95
CA GLU A 233 -10.93 2.51 -17.32
C GLU A 233 -11.90 2.25 -16.16
N LEU A 234 -11.40 2.25 -14.92
CA LEU A 234 -12.21 2.10 -13.72
C LEU A 234 -13.30 3.17 -13.61
N VAL A 235 -12.98 4.41 -14.03
CA VAL A 235 -13.95 5.53 -14.02
C VAL A 235 -15.16 5.24 -14.91
N GLY A 236 -14.99 4.49 -16.00
CA GLY A 236 -16.07 4.04 -16.89
C GLY A 236 -16.84 2.83 -16.38
N MET A 237 -16.23 2.01 -15.51
CA MET A 237 -16.83 0.75 -15.03
C MET A 237 -17.80 0.94 -13.87
N ILE A 238 -17.65 2.01 -13.07
CA ILE A 238 -18.45 2.23 -11.87
C ILE A 238 -19.44 3.38 -12.05
N ALA A 239 -20.69 3.16 -11.65
CA ALA A 239 -21.75 4.17 -11.68
C ALA A 239 -21.46 5.27 -10.63
N VAL A 240 -21.87 6.51 -10.92
CA VAL A 240 -21.73 7.64 -9.98
C VAL A 240 -22.56 7.36 -8.72
N PRO A 241 -21.97 7.52 -7.52
CA PRO A 241 -22.70 7.31 -6.27
C PRO A 241 -23.82 8.35 -6.09
N MET A 242 -24.98 7.89 -5.60
CA MET A 242 -26.07 8.80 -5.25
C MET A 242 -25.87 9.42 -3.86
N PRO A 243 -26.32 10.66 -3.61
CA PRO A 243 -26.30 11.26 -2.28
C PRO A 243 -27.09 10.40 -1.29
N ARG A 244 -26.58 10.20 -0.06
CA ARG A 244 -27.38 9.62 1.02
C ARG A 244 -28.35 10.68 1.52
N ASP A 245 -29.63 10.36 1.57
CA ASP A 245 -30.59 11.12 2.36
C ASP A 245 -30.20 11.02 3.84
N GLY A 246 -30.10 12.16 4.52
CA GLY A 246 -29.44 12.33 5.82
C GLY A 246 -30.10 11.65 7.04
N SER A 247 -30.59 10.41 6.94
CA SER A 247 -31.38 9.76 8.00
C SER A 247 -30.74 8.55 8.69
N GLU A 248 -29.44 8.25 8.53
CA GLU A 248 -28.80 7.18 9.29
C GLU A 248 -27.57 7.64 10.07
N SER A 249 -27.78 8.10 11.32
CA SER A 249 -26.73 8.23 12.33
C SER A 249 -26.43 6.86 12.94
N ARG A 250 -25.26 6.29 12.70
CA ARG A 250 -24.76 5.10 13.41
C ARG A 250 -23.52 5.45 14.21
N THR A 251 -23.59 5.12 15.49
CA THR A 251 -22.47 5.24 16.45
C THR A 251 -21.42 4.18 16.13
N PHE A 252 -20.19 4.60 15.84
CA PHE A 252 -19.06 3.70 15.64
C PHE A 252 -18.13 3.69 16.85
N VAL A 253 -17.63 2.49 17.18
CA VAL A 253 -16.59 2.28 18.19
C VAL A 253 -15.23 2.57 17.53
N SER A 254 -14.51 3.54 18.09
CA SER A 254 -13.21 3.96 17.57
C SER A 254 -12.12 2.94 17.89
N GLY A 255 -11.65 2.21 16.87
CA GLY A 255 -10.31 1.64 16.85
C GLY A 255 -9.32 2.69 16.32
N ASN A 256 -8.03 2.58 16.65
CA ASN A 256 -6.96 3.55 16.35
C ASN A 256 -6.68 3.74 14.84
N VAL A 257 -7.68 4.22 14.09
CA VAL A 257 -7.53 4.69 12.72
C VAL A 257 -7.51 6.22 12.79
N VAL A 258 -6.36 6.81 12.56
CA VAL A 258 -6.23 8.29 12.55
C VAL A 258 -6.72 8.79 11.20
N PRO A 259 -7.82 9.57 11.12
CA PRO A 259 -8.17 10.27 9.90
C PRO A 259 -7.01 11.22 9.54
N TRP A 260 -6.45 11.06 8.35
CA TRP A 260 -5.42 11.95 7.85
C TRP A 260 -6.02 13.31 7.55
N GLY A 261 -5.58 14.36 8.25
CA GLY A 261 -6.03 15.73 7.99
C GLY A 261 -6.35 16.58 9.21
N SER A 262 -6.30 16.07 10.45
CA SER A 262 -6.38 16.96 11.63
C SER A 262 -5.07 17.72 11.79
N LYS A 263 -4.98 18.93 11.20
CA LYS A 263 -3.95 19.91 11.53
C LYS A 263 -3.93 20.09 13.04
N ARG A 264 -2.87 19.65 13.71
CA ARG A 264 -2.61 20.09 15.07
C ARG A 264 -2.40 21.59 15.02
N SER A 265 -3.36 22.38 15.54
CA SER A 265 -3.13 23.79 15.80
C SER A 265 -2.07 23.88 16.89
N SER A 266 -0.92 24.39 16.51
CA SER A 266 0.13 24.82 17.43
C SER A 266 -0.42 25.88 18.38
N ARG A 267 -0.38 25.61 19.66
CA ARG A 267 -0.22 26.62 20.72
C ARG A 267 1.10 26.35 21.42
#